data_aa5e7d4d92c510205e02f2d20182711a
#
_entry.id   aa5e7d4d92c510205e02f2d20182711a
#
_cell.length_a   1.000
_cell.length_b   1.000
_cell.length_c   1.000
_cell.angle_alpha   90.00
_cell.angle_beta   90.00
_cell.angle_gamma   90.00
#
_symmetry.space_group_name_H-M   'P 1'
#
loop_
_entity.id
_entity.type
_entity.pdbx_description
1 polymer ?
#
loop_
_entity_poly.entity_id
_entity_poly.type
_entity_poly.pdbx_seq_one_letter_code
_entity_poly.pdbx_strand_id
1 'polypeptide(L)'
;MRKALVVGINHYDSASPLYGCVDDAYAVKNVLDRNSDGSVNFAVKLMTGTGPTDRVIRSDLRDQIRELFSGDPDIALFYFAGHGHIESTGGYLIASDAQTGDDGIPLTDVLTFANDSTAKNKIIVLDSCHSGIAGSNTSSATTATLKEGTTISYCIHC
;
A
#
# COMPACT_ATOMS: atom_id res chain seq x y z
N MET A 1 5.54 -4.81 -19.58
CA MET A 1 4.22 -4.71 -18.90
C MET A 1 4.35 -3.92 -17.62
N ARG A 2 3.38 -3.09 -17.30
CA ARG A 2 3.32 -2.33 -16.04
C ARG A 2 2.17 -2.88 -15.20
N LYS A 3 2.44 -3.19 -13.94
CA LYS A 3 1.44 -3.69 -12.98
C LYS A 3 1.23 -2.67 -11.86
N ALA A 4 0.00 -2.52 -11.38
CA ALA A 4 -0.30 -1.76 -10.18
C ALA A 4 -1.27 -2.51 -9.26
N LEU A 5 -1.01 -2.45 -7.96
CA LEU A 5 -1.95 -2.81 -6.91
C LEU A 5 -2.35 -1.52 -6.18
N VAL A 6 -3.63 -1.21 -6.23
CA VAL A 6 -4.20 0.00 -5.61
C VAL A 6 -5.16 -0.42 -4.52
N VAL A 7 -4.92 0.03 -3.30
CA VAL A 7 -5.67 -0.39 -2.10
C VAL A 7 -6.24 0.84 -1.41
N GLY A 8 -7.52 0.82 -1.10
CA GLY A 8 -8.19 1.85 -0.30
C GLY A 8 -9.11 1.23 0.75
N ILE A 9 -8.88 1.54 2.03
CA ILE A 9 -9.61 0.94 3.14
C ILE A 9 -10.25 2.02 3.99
N ASN A 10 -11.59 2.04 4.02
CA ASN A 10 -12.40 2.88 4.90
C ASN A 10 -12.90 2.12 6.13
N HIS A 11 -13.15 0.81 5.99
CA HIS A 11 -13.75 -0.01 7.04
C HIS A 11 -12.70 -0.87 7.77
N TYR A 12 -12.79 -0.85 9.10
CA TYR A 12 -11.96 -1.63 10.01
C TYR A 12 -12.83 -2.26 11.10
N ASP A 13 -12.58 -3.54 11.39
CA ASP A 13 -13.35 -4.28 12.41
C ASP A 13 -13.08 -3.75 13.82
N SER A 14 -11.86 -3.31 14.11
CA SER A 14 -11.40 -2.92 15.45
C SER A 14 -10.76 -1.53 15.52
N ALA A 15 -10.84 -0.74 14.45
CA ALA A 15 -10.33 0.64 14.42
C ALA A 15 -11.40 1.60 13.91
N SER A 16 -11.18 2.89 14.11
CA SER A 16 -12.07 3.93 13.61
C SER A 16 -12.16 3.89 12.09
N PRO A 17 -13.35 4.05 11.51
CA PRO A 17 -13.49 4.12 10.06
C PRO A 17 -12.77 5.34 9.50
N LEU A 18 -12.31 5.24 8.25
CA LEU A 18 -11.79 6.34 7.46
C LEU A 18 -12.80 6.72 6.36
N TYR A 19 -12.66 7.93 5.87
CA TYR A 19 -13.51 8.47 4.81
C TYR A 19 -12.60 9.06 3.73
N GLY A 20 -12.73 8.58 2.51
CA GLY A 20 -11.94 9.08 1.39
C GLY A 20 -10.86 8.13 0.87
N CYS A 21 -10.37 7.16 1.64
CA CYS A 21 -9.33 6.23 1.18
C CYS A 21 -9.78 5.40 -0.03
N VAL A 22 -11.04 5.00 -0.05
CA VAL A 22 -11.62 4.28 -1.19
C VAL A 22 -11.74 5.19 -2.42
N ASP A 23 -12.19 6.44 -2.23
CA ASP A 23 -12.27 7.43 -3.32
C ASP A 23 -10.89 7.75 -3.89
N ASP A 24 -9.88 7.89 -3.03
CA ASP A 24 -8.49 8.12 -3.44
C ASP A 24 -7.96 6.92 -4.25
N ALA A 25 -8.26 5.70 -3.83
CA ALA A 25 -7.88 4.49 -4.57
C ALA A 25 -8.52 4.46 -5.97
N TYR A 26 -9.80 4.82 -6.08
CA TYR A 26 -10.45 4.93 -7.39
C TYR A 26 -9.84 6.03 -8.26
N ALA A 27 -9.52 7.19 -7.69
CA ALA A 27 -8.88 8.28 -8.41
C ALA A 27 -7.50 7.86 -8.96
N VAL A 28 -6.68 7.22 -8.13
CA VAL A 28 -5.37 6.69 -8.55
C VAL A 28 -5.52 5.62 -9.62
N LYS A 29 -6.45 4.68 -9.45
CA LYS A 29 -6.75 3.66 -10.47
C LYS A 29 -7.08 4.30 -11.81
N ASN A 30 -7.97 5.29 -11.81
CA ASN A 30 -8.43 5.94 -13.05
C ASN A 30 -7.29 6.63 -13.81
N VAL A 31 -6.33 7.22 -13.08
CA VAL A 31 -5.14 7.84 -13.69
C VAL A 31 -4.18 6.79 -14.25
N LEU A 32 -4.04 5.65 -13.57
CA LEU A 32 -3.08 4.62 -13.97
C LEU A 32 -3.61 3.68 -15.08
N ASP A 33 -4.93 3.50 -15.17
CA ASP A 33 -5.53 2.47 -16.02
C ASP A 33 -5.28 2.70 -17.52
N ARG A 34 -5.39 3.95 -17.98
CA ARG A 34 -5.30 4.30 -19.40
C ARG A 34 -4.40 5.50 -19.67
N ASN A 35 -3.77 5.46 -20.83
CA ASN A 35 -3.12 6.62 -21.43
C ASN A 35 -4.16 7.56 -22.06
N SER A 36 -3.74 8.77 -22.41
CA SER A 36 -4.62 9.76 -23.05
C SER A 36 -5.18 9.32 -24.40
N ASP A 37 -4.50 8.41 -25.09
CA ASP A 37 -4.97 7.80 -26.35
C ASP A 37 -5.91 6.60 -26.16
N GLY A 38 -6.26 6.26 -24.90
CA GLY A 38 -7.12 5.15 -24.53
C GLY A 38 -6.44 3.78 -24.45
N SER A 39 -5.15 3.69 -24.79
CA SER A 39 -4.39 2.44 -24.63
C SER A 39 -4.19 2.10 -23.15
N VAL A 40 -4.00 0.80 -22.84
CA VAL A 40 -3.72 0.35 -21.48
C VAL A 40 -2.37 0.90 -21.01
N ASN A 41 -2.36 1.58 -19.87
CA ASN A 41 -1.13 2.06 -19.24
C ASN A 41 -0.61 1.04 -18.20
N PHE A 42 -1.39 0.78 -17.15
CA PHE A 42 -1.09 -0.24 -16.15
C PHE A 42 -2.18 -1.32 -16.14
N ALA A 43 -1.78 -2.57 -15.89
CA ALA A 43 -2.71 -3.60 -15.44
C ALA A 43 -2.97 -3.36 -13.96
N VAL A 44 -4.10 -2.70 -13.63
CA VAL A 44 -4.44 -2.27 -12.28
C VAL A 44 -5.33 -3.29 -11.60
N LYS A 45 -4.90 -3.78 -10.44
CA LYS A 45 -5.75 -4.51 -9.49
C LYS A 45 -6.17 -3.55 -8.38
N LEU A 46 -7.48 -3.45 -8.15
CA LEU A 46 -8.07 -2.62 -7.10
C LEU A 46 -8.58 -3.50 -5.96
N MET A 47 -8.22 -3.14 -4.72
CA MET A 47 -8.79 -3.73 -3.50
C MET A 47 -9.39 -2.62 -2.65
N THR A 48 -10.65 -2.74 -2.27
CA THR A 48 -11.36 -1.76 -1.44
C THR A 48 -12.01 -2.41 -0.23
N GLY A 49 -11.98 -1.70 0.89
CA GLY A 49 -12.69 -2.05 2.11
C GLY A 49 -13.74 -0.99 2.43
N THR A 50 -14.99 -1.23 2.05
CA THR A 50 -16.07 -0.25 2.15
C THR A 50 -17.00 -0.49 3.34
N GLY A 51 -17.03 -1.71 3.87
CA GLY A 51 -17.95 -2.08 4.94
C GLY A 51 -17.72 -3.50 5.47
N PRO A 52 -18.59 -3.97 6.39
CA PRO A 52 -18.43 -5.29 7.02
C PRO A 52 -18.49 -6.47 6.05
N THR A 53 -19.13 -6.29 4.88
CA THR A 53 -19.26 -7.31 3.85
C THR A 53 -18.30 -7.12 2.69
N ASP A 54 -17.55 -6.02 2.68
CA ASP A 54 -16.54 -5.70 1.68
C ASP A 54 -15.28 -5.24 2.40
N ARG A 55 -14.43 -6.19 2.76
CA ARG A 55 -13.23 -5.99 3.59
C ARG A 55 -11.97 -6.37 2.84
N VAL A 56 -10.89 -5.66 3.11
CA VAL A 56 -9.55 -6.07 2.71
C VAL A 56 -8.94 -6.89 3.83
N ILE A 57 -8.84 -8.19 3.63
CA ILE A 57 -8.30 -9.14 4.61
C ILE A 57 -6.77 -9.15 4.52
N ARG A 58 -6.10 -9.21 5.66
CA ARG A 58 -4.63 -9.15 5.77
C ARG A 58 -3.92 -10.19 4.91
N SER A 59 -4.36 -11.45 4.97
CA SER A 59 -3.74 -12.54 4.19
C SER A 59 -3.86 -12.29 2.69
N ASP A 60 -5.03 -11.87 2.23
CA ASP A 60 -5.29 -11.59 0.81
C ASP A 60 -4.46 -10.40 0.33
N LEU A 61 -4.40 -9.33 1.13
CA LEU A 61 -3.59 -8.15 0.81
C LEU A 61 -2.11 -8.54 0.70
N ARG A 62 -1.59 -9.31 1.66
CA ARG A 62 -0.20 -9.77 1.64
C ARG A 62 0.12 -10.60 0.40
N ASP A 63 -0.78 -11.50 0.02
CA ASP A 63 -0.62 -12.34 -1.17
C ASP A 63 -0.67 -11.49 -2.46
N GLN A 64 -1.54 -10.47 -2.52
CA GLN A 64 -1.61 -9.56 -3.65
C GLN A 64 -0.37 -8.65 -3.77
N ILE A 65 0.22 -8.23 -2.66
CA ILE A 65 1.50 -7.50 -2.67
C ILE A 65 2.61 -8.40 -3.21
N ARG A 66 2.68 -9.65 -2.76
CA ARG A 66 3.65 -10.63 -3.28
C ARG A 66 3.45 -10.87 -4.78
N GLU A 67 2.22 -11.03 -5.24
CA GLU A 67 1.89 -11.23 -6.65
C GLU A 67 2.23 -10.00 -7.51
N LEU A 68 2.04 -8.79 -6.99
CA LEU A 68 2.44 -7.56 -7.67
C LEU A 68 3.91 -7.57 -8.05
N PHE A 69 4.76 -7.96 -7.08
CA PHE A 69 6.21 -7.96 -7.23
C PHE A 69 6.76 -9.24 -7.87
N SER A 70 5.90 -10.20 -8.24
CA SER A 70 6.28 -11.41 -8.95
C SER A 70 6.38 -11.19 -10.46
N GLY A 71 7.07 -12.11 -11.13
CA GLY A 71 7.30 -12.04 -12.56
C GLY A 71 8.32 -10.95 -12.93
N ASP A 72 8.28 -10.48 -14.18
CA ASP A 72 9.25 -9.54 -14.74
C ASP A 72 8.56 -8.30 -15.35
N PRO A 73 7.81 -7.50 -14.57
CA PRO A 73 7.20 -6.29 -15.09
C PRO A 73 8.24 -5.18 -15.27
N ASP A 74 8.01 -4.26 -16.21
CA ASP A 74 8.83 -3.06 -16.33
C ASP A 74 8.65 -2.14 -15.12
N ILE A 75 7.40 -2.02 -14.64
CA ILE A 75 7.06 -1.25 -13.43
C ILE A 75 6.08 -2.05 -12.59
N ALA A 76 6.37 -2.16 -11.29
CA ALA A 76 5.46 -2.63 -10.27
C ALA A 76 5.16 -1.49 -9.30
N LEU A 77 3.89 -1.05 -9.23
CA LEU A 77 3.45 0.07 -8.40
C LEU A 77 2.46 -0.41 -7.34
N PHE A 78 2.80 -0.18 -6.08
CA PHE A 78 1.92 -0.40 -4.94
C PHE A 78 1.45 0.95 -4.38
N TYR A 79 0.13 1.17 -4.33
CA TYR A 79 -0.50 2.31 -3.68
C TYR A 79 -1.40 1.82 -2.54
N PHE A 80 -1.26 2.40 -1.38
CA PHE A 80 -2.06 2.08 -0.20
C PHE A 80 -2.59 3.34 0.46
N ALA A 81 -3.92 3.43 0.60
CA ALA A 81 -4.62 4.45 1.38
C ALA A 81 -5.42 3.79 2.50
N GLY A 82 -5.08 4.09 3.75
CA GLY A 82 -5.66 3.47 4.92
C GLY A 82 -4.90 3.76 6.20
N HIS A 83 -5.25 3.07 7.29
CA HIS A 83 -4.51 3.18 8.54
C HIS A 83 -3.11 2.58 8.43
N GLY A 84 -2.15 3.31 9.01
CA GLY A 84 -0.82 2.82 9.31
C GLY A 84 -0.57 2.81 10.81
N HIS A 85 0.34 1.97 11.27
CA HIS A 85 0.79 1.92 12.64
C HIS A 85 2.32 1.91 12.69
N ILE A 86 2.90 2.69 13.58
CA ILE A 86 4.35 2.73 13.80
C ILE A 86 4.63 2.43 15.27
N GLU A 87 5.56 1.52 15.49
CA GLU A 87 6.09 1.20 16.81
C GLU A 87 7.60 0.99 16.74
N SER A 88 8.23 0.62 17.86
CA SER A 88 9.68 0.42 17.94
C SER A 88 10.21 -0.67 16.99
N THR A 89 9.38 -1.62 16.60
CA THR A 89 9.72 -2.71 15.67
C THR A 89 9.54 -2.33 14.20
N GLY A 90 8.94 -1.18 13.89
CA GLY A 90 8.75 -0.68 12.54
C GLY A 90 7.34 -0.22 12.23
N GLY A 91 7.06 -0.04 10.93
CA GLY A 91 5.75 0.36 10.43
C GLY A 91 4.93 -0.82 9.93
N TYR A 92 3.61 -0.69 10.03
CA TYR A 92 2.63 -1.69 9.63
C TYR A 92 1.52 -1.05 8.81
N LEU A 93 1.08 -1.74 7.76
CA LEU A 93 -0.14 -1.42 7.01
C LEU A 93 -1.30 -2.18 7.63
N ILE A 94 -2.36 -1.48 7.99
CA ILE A 94 -3.49 -2.05 8.72
C ILE A 94 -4.57 -2.48 7.72
N ALA A 95 -4.90 -3.77 7.72
CA ALA A 95 -6.01 -4.33 6.96
C ALA A 95 -7.31 -4.27 7.76
N SER A 96 -8.45 -4.53 7.11
CA SER A 96 -9.77 -4.43 7.75
C SER A 96 -9.96 -5.34 8.95
N ASP A 97 -9.32 -6.51 8.95
CA ASP A 97 -9.44 -7.56 9.96
C ASP A 97 -8.41 -7.46 11.10
N ALA A 98 -7.56 -6.43 11.12
CA ALA A 98 -6.58 -6.23 12.19
C ALA A 98 -7.28 -5.95 13.53
N GLN A 99 -6.81 -6.63 14.60
CA GLN A 99 -7.30 -6.44 15.97
C GLN A 99 -6.43 -5.45 16.76
N THR A 100 -5.14 -5.42 16.45
CA THR A 100 -4.13 -4.54 17.06
C THR A 100 -3.27 -3.90 15.96
N GLY A 101 -2.46 -2.92 16.32
CA GLY A 101 -1.58 -2.23 15.34
C GLY A 101 -0.51 -3.15 14.74
N ASP A 102 0.00 -4.08 15.51
CA ASP A 102 1.02 -5.04 15.09
C ASP A 102 0.46 -6.26 14.35
N ASP A 103 -0.86 -6.41 14.25
CA ASP A 103 -1.53 -7.36 13.36
C ASP A 103 -1.48 -6.93 11.87
N GLY A 104 -0.94 -5.77 11.58
CA GLY A 104 -0.80 -5.26 10.22
C GLY A 104 0.26 -6.03 9.41
N ILE A 105 0.40 -5.61 8.15
CA ILE A 105 1.48 -6.08 7.29
C ILE A 105 2.72 -5.25 7.57
N PRO A 106 3.84 -5.86 8.03
CA PRO A 106 5.07 -5.13 8.25
C PRO A 106 5.55 -4.49 6.94
N LEU A 107 5.97 -3.24 6.98
CA LEU A 107 6.59 -2.57 5.83
C LEU A 107 7.87 -3.29 5.38
N THR A 108 8.56 -3.95 6.29
CA THR A 108 9.71 -4.80 5.97
C THR A 108 9.36 -5.96 5.04
N ASP A 109 8.16 -6.55 5.18
CA ASP A 109 7.68 -7.59 4.25
C ASP A 109 7.47 -7.00 2.84
N VAL A 110 6.81 -5.84 2.77
CA VAL A 110 6.56 -5.14 1.49
C VAL A 110 7.88 -4.83 0.78
N LEU A 111 8.86 -4.31 1.54
CA LEU A 111 10.19 -4.01 1.02
C LEU A 111 10.96 -5.25 0.59
N THR A 112 10.82 -6.34 1.33
CA THR A 112 11.45 -7.62 0.96
C THR A 112 10.89 -8.11 -0.38
N PHE A 113 9.58 -8.10 -0.56
CA PHE A 113 8.97 -8.48 -1.85
C PHE A 113 9.42 -7.57 -2.99
N ALA A 114 9.49 -6.26 -2.76
CA ALA A 114 9.98 -5.31 -3.76
C ALA A 114 11.47 -5.54 -4.08
N ASN A 115 12.31 -5.73 -3.07
CA ASN A 115 13.74 -5.93 -3.24
C ASN A 115 14.09 -7.26 -3.92
N ASP A 116 13.27 -8.29 -3.75
CA ASP A 116 13.46 -9.60 -4.39
C ASP A 116 12.83 -9.65 -5.79
N SER A 117 12.06 -8.63 -6.16
CA SER A 117 11.44 -8.51 -7.48
C SER A 117 12.47 -8.24 -8.57
N THR A 118 12.30 -8.87 -9.72
CA THR A 118 13.04 -8.59 -10.96
C THR A 118 12.50 -7.40 -11.75
N ALA A 119 11.41 -6.78 -11.31
CA ALA A 119 10.86 -5.56 -11.90
C ALA A 119 11.93 -4.47 -12.03
N LYS A 120 11.99 -3.79 -13.17
CA LYS A 120 12.98 -2.73 -13.41
C LYS A 120 12.79 -1.55 -12.46
N ASN A 121 11.51 -1.17 -12.23
CA ASN A 121 11.15 -0.10 -11.32
C ASN A 121 10.08 -0.59 -10.33
N LYS A 122 10.31 -0.38 -9.05
CA LYS A 122 9.39 -0.71 -7.97
C LYS A 122 9.01 0.58 -7.27
N ILE A 123 7.74 0.91 -7.27
CA ILE A 123 7.21 2.16 -6.70
C ILE A 123 6.23 1.79 -5.59
N ILE A 124 6.47 2.33 -4.40
CA ILE A 124 5.59 2.14 -3.24
C ILE A 124 5.12 3.52 -2.80
N VAL A 125 3.82 3.74 -2.83
CA VAL A 125 3.17 4.98 -2.39
C VAL A 125 2.26 4.67 -1.21
N LEU A 126 2.58 5.24 -0.06
CA LEU A 126 1.84 5.05 1.18
C LEU A 126 1.15 6.36 1.55
N ASP A 127 -0.16 6.36 1.41
CA ASP A 127 -1.07 7.43 1.82
C ASP A 127 -1.79 6.98 3.10
N SER A 128 -1.04 6.99 4.21
CA SER A 128 -1.53 6.52 5.49
C SER A 128 -1.36 7.56 6.58
N CYS A 129 -2.47 7.86 7.28
CA CYS A 129 -2.41 8.65 8.50
C CYS A 129 -1.73 7.84 9.60
N HIS A 130 -0.65 8.37 10.14
CA HIS A 130 -0.01 7.82 11.32
C HIS A 130 -0.75 8.32 12.57
N SER A 131 -1.81 7.65 12.95
CA SER A 131 -2.47 7.95 14.23
C SER A 131 -1.58 7.48 15.38
N GLY A 132 -0.74 8.36 15.88
CA GLY A 132 0.07 8.05 17.07
C GLY A 132 1.34 8.85 17.28
N ILE A 133 1.84 9.61 16.30
CA ILE A 133 3.03 10.44 16.50
C ILE A 133 2.74 11.86 16.06
N ALA A 134 2.08 12.63 16.94
CA ALA A 134 2.21 14.07 16.94
C ALA A 134 3.63 14.39 17.45
N GLY A 135 4.52 14.81 16.57
CA GLY A 135 5.70 15.57 16.95
C GLY A 135 7.02 14.85 17.13
N SER A 136 7.41 13.95 16.25
CA SER A 136 8.84 13.66 16.10
C SER A 136 9.21 13.55 14.62
N ASN A 137 10.02 14.51 14.17
CA ASN A 137 10.79 14.40 12.95
C ASN A 137 11.76 13.22 13.10
N THR A 138 11.33 12.02 12.78
CA THR A 138 12.23 10.88 12.70
C THR A 138 11.96 10.13 11.41
N SER A 139 12.86 10.39 10.47
CA SER A 139 13.16 9.57 9.30
C SER A 139 13.67 8.15 9.69
N SER A 140 13.08 7.52 10.68
CA SER A 140 13.51 6.21 11.17
C SER A 140 12.46 5.13 11.02
N ALA A 141 11.69 5.21 9.95
CA ALA A 141 10.69 4.17 9.70
C ALA A 141 11.16 3.13 8.69
N THR A 142 12.34 2.74 8.61
CA THR A 142 12.74 1.45 8.03
C THR A 142 14.24 1.42 7.75
N THR A 143 14.98 0.66 8.50
CA THR A 143 16.38 0.32 8.25
C THR A 143 16.54 -0.70 7.10
N ALA A 144 15.52 -0.92 6.29
CA ALA A 144 15.64 -1.76 5.11
C ALA A 144 16.36 -1.00 4.01
N THR A 145 17.51 -1.50 3.60
CA THR A 145 18.24 -0.96 2.45
C THR A 145 17.42 -1.18 1.18
N LEU A 146 17.09 -0.08 0.49
CA LEU A 146 16.43 -0.15 -0.80
C LEU A 146 17.43 -0.59 -1.88
N LYS A 147 17.05 -1.59 -2.67
CA LYS A 147 17.81 -1.98 -3.86
C LYS A 147 17.55 -1.01 -5.01
N GLU A 148 18.44 -1.02 -5.98
CA GLU A 148 18.31 -0.20 -7.20
C GLU A 148 16.94 -0.38 -7.86
N GLY A 149 16.37 0.72 -8.34
CA GLY A 149 15.05 0.75 -8.96
C GLY A 149 13.86 0.72 -7.98
N THR A 150 14.09 0.77 -6.67
CA THR A 150 13.02 0.84 -5.66
C THR A 150 12.86 2.27 -5.14
N THR A 151 11.66 2.81 -5.22
CA THR A 151 11.30 4.14 -4.71
C THR A 151 10.13 4.03 -3.74
N ILE A 152 10.22 4.70 -2.60
CA ILE A 152 9.12 4.82 -1.64
C ILE A 152 8.74 6.29 -1.52
N SER A 153 7.46 6.57 -1.59
CA SER A 153 6.87 7.88 -1.32
C SER A 153 5.84 7.76 -0.21
N TYR A 154 5.91 8.68 0.73
CA TYR A 154 4.92 8.82 1.80
C TYR A 154 4.11 10.08 1.54
N CYS A 155 2.80 9.95 1.40
CA CYS A 155 1.87 11.07 1.45
C CYS A 155 1.34 11.18 2.87
N ILE A 156 1.55 12.31 3.51
CA ILE A 156 0.96 12.60 4.82
C ILE A 156 -0.22 13.52 4.56
N HIS A 157 -1.40 12.95 4.40
CA HIS A 157 -2.66 13.68 4.48
C HIS A 157 -3.29 13.39 5.84
N CYS A 158 -3.30 14.36 6.70
CA CYS A 158 -4.11 14.36 7.92
C CYS A 158 -5.40 15.16 7.69
#